data_40f20b8468da7352e8b3fc762efeb780
#
_entry.id   40f20b8468da7352e8b3fc762efeb780
#
_cell.length_a   1.000
_cell.length_b   1.000
_cell.length_c   1.000
_cell.angle_alpha   90.00
_cell.angle_beta   90.00
_cell.angle_gamma   90.00
#
_symmetry.space_group_name_H-M   'P 1'
#
loop_
_entity.id
_entity.type
_entity.pdbx_description
1 polymer ?
#
loop_
_entity_poly.entity_id
_entity_poly.type
_entity_poly.pdbx_seq_one_letter_code
_entity_poly.pdbx_strand_id
1 'polypeptide(L)'
;MRYGFIGCGNMGGAVARAVCRGVGPENVVLANRTPAKAEALAEALGCRAATNDVVAQDCDVIFLGVKPQMMADILAGIAPLLAKRSGRFVLVTMAAGLSMARVREMAGGAYPIIRIMPNTPVSLGAGMIQYCADGVSDDQMFAFLGAMAPAGRLDAIPENLIDAACCVSGCGPAWVYQFIEALADGGVAAGLPRAKAQEYAAQTLLGSARMVLESGSHPGALKDAVCSPGGSTIQGVRVLEEHAFRGAVTDAVLAAYDKTKEMGKN
;
A
#
# COMPACT_ATOMS: atom_id res chain seq x y z
N MET A 1 23.07 -0.39 5.50
CA MET A 1 22.12 -1.45 5.12
C MET A 1 21.75 -1.30 3.67
N ARG A 2 21.61 -2.42 2.95
CA ARG A 2 21.15 -2.47 1.56
C ARG A 2 19.72 -2.94 1.48
N TYR A 3 18.92 -2.28 0.68
CA TYR A 3 17.51 -2.56 0.48
C TYR A 3 17.29 -3.08 -0.93
N GLY A 4 16.83 -4.33 -1.06
CA GLY A 4 16.63 -4.98 -2.34
C GLY A 4 15.16 -5.18 -2.66
N PHE A 5 14.80 -5.02 -3.91
CA PHE A 5 13.44 -5.26 -4.39
C PHE A 5 13.44 -6.36 -5.43
N ILE A 6 12.66 -7.41 -5.21
CA ILE A 6 12.34 -8.44 -6.18
C ILE A 6 10.90 -8.20 -6.65
N GLY A 7 10.78 -7.64 -7.86
CA GLY A 7 9.50 -7.21 -8.43
C GLY A 7 9.26 -5.71 -8.30
N CYS A 8 9.46 -5.00 -9.42
CA CYS A 8 9.29 -3.55 -9.58
C CYS A 8 8.04 -3.23 -10.41
N GLY A 9 6.92 -3.91 -10.11
CA GLY A 9 5.60 -3.58 -10.64
C GLY A 9 5.05 -2.30 -10.01
N ASN A 10 3.74 -2.02 -10.21
CA ASN A 10 3.11 -0.78 -9.70
C ASN A 10 3.38 -0.57 -8.21
N MET A 11 3.11 -1.58 -7.37
CA MET A 11 3.27 -1.44 -5.92
C MET A 11 4.74 -1.51 -5.50
N GLY A 12 5.49 -2.52 -5.96
CA GLY A 12 6.93 -2.64 -5.64
C GLY A 12 7.72 -1.42 -6.08
N GLY A 13 7.43 -0.85 -7.26
CA GLY A 13 8.04 0.38 -7.73
C GLY A 13 7.65 1.62 -6.92
N ALA A 14 6.40 1.71 -6.47
CA ALA A 14 5.93 2.81 -5.61
C ALA A 14 6.64 2.79 -4.24
N VAL A 15 6.75 1.60 -3.63
CA VAL A 15 7.48 1.41 -2.37
C VAL A 15 8.98 1.68 -2.56
N ALA A 16 9.59 1.21 -3.66
CA ALA A 16 11.00 1.48 -3.95
C ALA A 16 11.30 2.98 -4.05
N ARG A 17 10.42 3.76 -4.67
CA ARG A 17 10.53 5.24 -4.70
C ARG A 17 10.52 5.84 -3.30
N ALA A 18 9.65 5.35 -2.42
CA ALA A 18 9.58 5.82 -1.04
C ALA A 18 10.86 5.45 -0.26
N VAL A 19 11.32 4.20 -0.40
CA VAL A 19 12.55 3.72 0.26
C VAL A 19 13.78 4.51 -0.23
N CYS A 20 13.91 4.78 -1.54
CA CYS A 20 14.99 5.63 -2.04
C CYS A 20 15.01 7.02 -1.39
N ARG A 21 13.84 7.61 -1.12
CA ARG A 21 13.76 8.89 -0.39
C ARG A 21 14.18 8.77 1.08
N GLY A 22 13.97 7.60 1.69
CA GLY A 22 14.27 7.37 3.10
C GLY A 22 15.73 7.05 3.39
N VAL A 23 16.39 6.32 2.50
CA VAL A 23 17.71 5.75 2.77
C VAL A 23 18.80 6.17 1.77
N GLY A 24 18.46 6.93 0.75
CA GLY A 24 19.33 7.25 -0.38
C GLY A 24 19.33 6.16 -1.46
N PRO A 25 19.31 6.54 -2.74
CA PRO A 25 19.22 5.61 -3.87
C PRO A 25 20.43 4.67 -3.96
N GLU A 26 21.61 5.09 -3.51
CA GLU A 26 22.85 4.30 -3.48
C GLU A 26 22.72 3.02 -2.62
N ASN A 27 21.77 2.99 -1.70
CA ASN A 27 21.50 1.86 -0.82
C ASN A 27 20.40 0.93 -1.36
N VAL A 28 19.83 1.21 -2.55
CA VAL A 28 18.68 0.48 -3.11
C VAL A 28 19.10 -0.30 -4.35
N VAL A 29 18.67 -1.57 -4.41
CA VAL A 29 18.90 -2.48 -5.56
C VAL A 29 17.55 -3.00 -6.06
N LEU A 30 17.30 -2.87 -7.36
CA LEU A 30 16.05 -3.27 -7.99
C LEU A 30 16.25 -4.49 -8.89
N ALA A 31 15.39 -5.48 -8.74
CA ALA A 31 15.33 -6.64 -9.63
C ALA A 31 13.90 -6.86 -10.13
N ASN A 32 13.75 -7.29 -11.36
CA ASN A 32 12.46 -7.60 -11.95
C ASN A 32 12.58 -8.70 -13.01
N ARG A 33 11.52 -9.52 -13.17
CA ARG A 33 11.47 -10.57 -14.19
C ARG A 33 11.77 -10.05 -15.61
N THR A 34 11.33 -8.83 -15.92
CA THR A 34 11.70 -8.12 -17.15
C THR A 34 12.78 -7.11 -16.77
N PRO A 35 14.08 -7.36 -17.07
CA PRO A 35 15.19 -6.50 -16.63
C PRO A 35 15.01 -5.03 -17.01
N ALA A 36 14.58 -4.74 -18.23
CA ALA A 36 14.37 -3.39 -18.71
C ALA A 36 13.44 -2.53 -17.83
N LYS A 37 12.48 -3.15 -17.10
CA LYS A 37 11.63 -2.43 -16.14
C LYS A 37 12.39 -2.03 -14.87
N ALA A 38 13.29 -2.89 -14.38
CA ALA A 38 14.13 -2.56 -13.24
C ALA A 38 15.18 -1.50 -13.63
N GLU A 39 15.77 -1.61 -14.81
CA GLU A 39 16.75 -0.67 -15.35
C GLU A 39 16.15 0.72 -15.52
N ALA A 40 15.01 0.85 -16.19
CA ALA A 40 14.33 2.14 -16.38
C ALA A 40 13.92 2.78 -15.02
N LEU A 41 13.46 1.98 -14.06
CA LEU A 41 13.12 2.50 -12.75
C LEU A 41 14.37 2.90 -11.97
N ALA A 42 15.43 2.11 -12.05
CA ALA A 42 16.71 2.38 -11.38
C ALA A 42 17.36 3.67 -11.92
N GLU A 43 17.36 3.88 -13.23
CA GLU A 43 17.80 5.12 -13.86
C GLU A 43 16.99 6.32 -13.36
N ALA A 44 15.66 6.21 -13.35
CA ALA A 44 14.77 7.29 -12.88
C ALA A 44 14.94 7.63 -11.38
N LEU A 45 15.43 6.69 -10.57
CA LEU A 45 15.64 6.86 -9.12
C LEU A 45 17.09 7.13 -8.75
N GLY A 46 18.03 6.95 -9.66
CA GLY A 46 19.47 7.01 -9.39
C GLY A 46 19.99 5.83 -8.56
N CYS A 47 19.30 4.68 -8.60
CA CYS A 47 19.70 3.48 -7.86
C CYS A 47 20.22 2.39 -8.81
N ARG A 48 20.53 1.19 -8.27
CA ARG A 48 21.11 0.09 -9.05
C ARG A 48 20.05 -0.91 -9.49
N ALA A 49 20.09 -1.34 -10.75
CA ALA A 49 19.40 -2.54 -11.22
C ALA A 49 20.32 -3.77 -11.12
N ALA A 50 19.76 -4.94 -10.77
CA ALA A 50 20.47 -6.20 -10.66
C ALA A 50 19.53 -7.41 -10.89
N THR A 51 20.04 -8.64 -10.67
CA THR A 51 19.23 -9.86 -10.68
C THR A 51 18.63 -10.15 -9.30
N ASN A 52 17.63 -11.06 -9.24
CA ASN A 52 17.08 -11.56 -7.98
C ASN A 52 18.18 -12.20 -7.11
N ASP A 53 19.16 -12.86 -7.72
CA ASP A 53 20.27 -13.53 -7.02
C ASP A 53 21.13 -12.51 -6.28
N VAL A 54 21.47 -11.39 -6.92
CA VAL A 54 22.21 -10.28 -6.29
C VAL A 54 21.44 -9.69 -5.12
N VAL A 55 20.13 -9.48 -5.30
CA VAL A 55 19.27 -8.99 -4.20
C VAL A 55 19.26 -9.99 -3.04
N ALA A 56 19.11 -11.29 -3.32
CA ALA A 56 19.08 -12.32 -2.30
C ALA A 56 20.42 -12.47 -1.55
N GLN A 57 21.55 -12.28 -2.23
CA GLN A 57 22.89 -12.41 -1.65
C GLN A 57 23.33 -11.19 -0.86
N ASP A 58 23.06 -9.98 -1.36
CA ASP A 58 23.72 -8.75 -0.93
C ASP A 58 22.85 -7.82 -0.09
N CYS A 59 21.50 -7.97 -0.12
CA CYS A 59 20.61 -7.03 0.55
C CYS A 59 20.20 -7.50 1.95
N ASP A 60 20.14 -6.56 2.89
CA ASP A 60 19.77 -6.81 4.30
C ASP A 60 18.25 -6.79 4.50
N VAL A 61 17.54 -5.99 3.70
CA VAL A 61 16.08 -5.89 3.68
C VAL A 61 15.61 -6.22 2.26
N ILE A 62 14.88 -7.33 2.10
CA ILE A 62 14.48 -7.86 0.79
C ILE A 62 12.98 -7.72 0.63
N PHE A 63 12.54 -6.78 -0.20
CA PHE A 63 11.14 -6.56 -0.54
C PHE A 63 10.69 -7.51 -1.65
N LEU A 64 9.64 -8.27 -1.39
CA LEU A 64 9.01 -9.19 -2.33
C LEU A 64 7.77 -8.50 -2.94
N GLY A 65 8.01 -7.74 -4.02
CA GLY A 65 7.00 -6.94 -4.74
C GLY A 65 6.34 -7.67 -5.90
N VAL A 66 6.24 -9.00 -5.81
CA VAL A 66 5.65 -9.86 -6.84
C VAL A 66 4.21 -10.23 -6.50
N LYS A 67 3.44 -10.62 -7.53
CA LYS A 67 2.06 -11.10 -7.31
C LYS A 67 2.06 -12.42 -6.53
N PRO A 68 1.03 -12.70 -5.72
CA PRO A 68 0.95 -13.92 -4.90
C PRO A 68 1.22 -15.21 -5.69
N GLN A 69 0.69 -15.32 -6.91
CA GLN A 69 0.85 -16.50 -7.77
C GLN A 69 2.29 -16.75 -8.24
N MET A 70 3.17 -15.75 -8.15
CA MET A 70 4.58 -15.86 -8.54
C MET A 70 5.49 -16.07 -7.35
N MET A 71 4.98 -15.99 -6.12
CA MET A 71 5.79 -15.99 -4.91
C MET A 71 6.57 -17.30 -4.74
N ALA A 72 5.91 -18.44 -4.97
CA ALA A 72 6.53 -19.75 -4.82
C ALA A 72 7.74 -19.93 -5.76
N ASP A 73 7.59 -19.62 -7.04
CA ASP A 73 8.67 -19.75 -8.03
C ASP A 73 9.84 -18.83 -7.72
N ILE A 74 9.55 -17.59 -7.34
CA ILE A 74 10.59 -16.61 -6.99
C ILE A 74 11.36 -17.06 -5.75
N LEU A 75 10.66 -17.47 -4.71
CA LEU A 75 11.29 -17.90 -3.46
C LEU A 75 12.06 -19.21 -3.66
N ALA A 76 11.53 -20.17 -4.41
CA ALA A 76 12.27 -21.39 -4.76
C ALA A 76 13.59 -21.10 -5.50
N GLY A 77 13.58 -20.11 -6.40
CA GLY A 77 14.78 -19.70 -7.14
C GLY A 77 15.87 -19.09 -6.25
N ILE A 78 15.51 -18.35 -5.21
CA ILE A 78 16.49 -17.68 -4.32
C ILE A 78 16.76 -18.45 -3.01
N ALA A 79 15.95 -19.42 -2.62
CA ALA A 79 16.10 -20.18 -1.37
C ALA A 79 17.51 -20.75 -1.16
N PRO A 80 18.20 -21.35 -2.17
CA PRO A 80 19.56 -21.83 -1.99
C PRO A 80 20.58 -20.73 -1.67
N LEU A 81 20.32 -19.50 -2.11
CA LEU A 81 21.16 -18.33 -1.84
C LEU A 81 20.90 -17.81 -0.43
N LEU A 82 19.64 -17.71 -0.04
CA LEU A 82 19.24 -17.30 1.32
C LEU A 82 19.81 -18.26 2.38
N ALA A 83 19.77 -19.59 2.12
CA ALA A 83 20.27 -20.61 3.02
C ALA A 83 21.79 -20.57 3.24
N LYS A 84 22.55 -20.02 2.29
CA LYS A 84 24.02 -19.88 2.39
C LYS A 84 24.43 -18.60 3.10
N ARG A 85 23.52 -17.71 3.42
CA ARG A 85 23.88 -16.44 4.08
C ARG A 85 24.27 -16.67 5.53
N SER A 86 25.42 -16.10 5.91
CA SER A 86 25.85 -15.96 7.30
C SER A 86 25.39 -14.67 7.95
N GLY A 87 25.07 -13.66 7.13
CA GLY A 87 24.58 -12.35 7.58
C GLY A 87 23.06 -12.34 7.83
N ARG A 88 22.65 -11.47 8.76
CA ARG A 88 21.22 -11.25 9.07
C ARG A 88 20.54 -10.51 7.92
N PHE A 89 19.35 -10.93 7.56
CA PHE A 89 18.47 -10.24 6.62
C PHE A 89 17.02 -10.38 7.06
N VAL A 90 16.12 -9.58 6.50
CA VAL A 90 14.69 -9.66 6.71
C VAL A 90 13.96 -9.69 5.38
N LEU A 91 12.96 -10.55 5.24
CA LEU A 91 12.05 -10.57 4.10
C LEU A 91 10.88 -9.61 4.37
N VAL A 92 10.54 -8.80 3.40
CA VAL A 92 9.36 -7.90 3.46
C VAL A 92 8.40 -8.31 2.35
N THR A 93 7.26 -8.88 2.70
CA THR A 93 6.23 -9.27 1.73
C THR A 93 5.08 -8.26 1.68
N MET A 94 4.58 -8.00 0.47
CA MET A 94 3.39 -7.18 0.22
C MET A 94 2.32 -7.95 -0.58
N ALA A 95 2.37 -9.28 -0.53
CA ALA A 95 1.45 -10.14 -1.26
C ALA A 95 0.12 -10.29 -0.50
N ALA A 96 -0.99 -9.86 -1.12
CA ALA A 96 -2.32 -10.04 -0.57
C ALA A 96 -2.67 -11.53 -0.48
N GLY A 97 -3.32 -11.94 0.62
CA GLY A 97 -3.79 -13.30 0.84
C GLY A 97 -2.69 -14.31 1.22
N LEU A 98 -1.40 -13.91 1.31
CA LEU A 98 -0.32 -14.80 1.76
C LEU A 98 0.12 -14.43 3.19
N SER A 99 0.04 -15.40 4.10
CA SER A 99 0.54 -15.26 5.47
C SER A 99 2.06 -15.29 5.55
N MET A 100 2.64 -14.74 6.63
CA MET A 100 4.08 -14.84 6.92
C MET A 100 4.54 -16.29 7.01
N ALA A 101 3.75 -17.17 7.62
CA ALA A 101 4.03 -18.59 7.70
C ALA A 101 4.15 -19.23 6.31
N ARG A 102 3.24 -18.91 5.40
CA ARG A 102 3.26 -19.44 4.03
C ARG A 102 4.47 -18.93 3.24
N VAL A 103 4.83 -17.66 3.39
CA VAL A 103 6.02 -17.09 2.75
C VAL A 103 7.30 -17.76 3.28
N ARG A 104 7.41 -18.05 4.59
CA ARG A 104 8.54 -18.81 5.18
C ARG A 104 8.66 -20.21 4.63
N GLU A 105 7.55 -20.92 4.54
CA GLU A 105 7.51 -22.27 3.93
C GLU A 105 8.08 -22.24 2.51
N MET A 106 7.61 -21.30 1.68
CA MET A 106 8.10 -21.14 0.31
C MET A 106 9.59 -20.73 0.26
N ALA A 107 10.07 -19.96 1.23
CA ALA A 107 11.47 -19.53 1.31
C ALA A 107 12.42 -20.62 1.84
N GLY A 108 11.87 -21.71 2.39
CA GLY A 108 12.65 -22.86 2.89
C GLY A 108 13.42 -22.59 4.18
N GLY A 109 13.02 -21.62 5.01
CA GLY A 109 13.71 -21.33 6.26
C GLY A 109 12.90 -20.43 7.21
N ALA A 110 13.26 -20.47 8.50
CA ALA A 110 12.64 -19.67 9.56
C ALA A 110 13.19 -18.22 9.57
N TYR A 111 13.13 -17.55 8.43
CA TYR A 111 13.67 -16.19 8.29
C TYR A 111 12.80 -15.15 8.99
N PRO A 112 13.41 -14.06 9.51
CA PRO A 112 12.67 -12.88 9.93
C PRO A 112 11.84 -12.32 8.79
N ILE A 113 10.58 -11.96 9.08
CA ILE A 113 9.66 -11.50 8.04
C ILE A 113 8.81 -10.33 8.54
N ILE A 114 8.61 -9.36 7.66
CA ILE A 114 7.64 -8.27 7.83
C ILE A 114 6.61 -8.42 6.71
N ARG A 115 5.34 -8.49 7.06
CA ARG A 115 4.23 -8.41 6.11
C ARG A 115 3.71 -6.98 6.12
N ILE A 116 3.67 -6.36 4.95
CA ILE A 116 3.14 -5.01 4.77
C ILE A 116 1.96 -5.03 3.81
N MET A 117 1.06 -4.06 3.99
CA MET A 117 -0.04 -3.86 3.05
C MET A 117 -0.12 -2.37 2.69
N PRO A 118 0.70 -1.93 1.73
CA PRO A 118 0.69 -0.56 1.24
C PRO A 118 -0.44 -0.32 0.23
N ASN A 119 -0.77 0.95 0.02
CA ASN A 119 -1.67 1.38 -1.04
C ASN A 119 -0.98 2.33 -2.04
N THR A 120 -1.62 2.61 -3.18
CA THR A 120 -1.00 3.38 -4.28
C THR A 120 -0.51 4.78 -3.91
N PRO A 121 -1.11 5.54 -2.97
CA PRO A 121 -0.62 6.85 -2.54
C PRO A 121 0.78 6.84 -1.89
N VAL A 122 1.38 5.69 -1.59
CA VAL A 122 2.79 5.60 -1.12
C VAL A 122 3.77 6.25 -2.11
N SER A 123 3.44 6.27 -3.40
CA SER A 123 4.26 6.93 -4.42
C SER A 123 4.43 8.43 -4.17
N LEU A 124 3.45 9.06 -3.53
CA LEU A 124 3.41 10.48 -3.17
C LEU A 124 3.76 10.74 -1.70
N GLY A 125 4.09 9.71 -0.92
CA GLY A 125 4.33 9.85 0.52
C GLY A 125 3.05 10.03 1.36
N ALA A 126 1.90 9.70 0.78
CA ALA A 126 0.59 9.81 1.43
C ALA A 126 -0.10 8.44 1.55
N GLY A 127 0.70 7.36 1.63
CA GLY A 127 0.19 6.01 1.76
C GLY A 127 -0.31 5.68 3.17
N MET A 128 -1.17 4.67 3.24
CA MET A 128 -1.46 3.95 4.48
C MET A 128 -0.84 2.55 4.37
N ILE A 129 0.04 2.21 5.30
CA ILE A 129 0.80 0.96 5.28
C ILE A 129 0.57 0.24 6.60
N GLN A 130 -0.29 -0.77 6.61
CA GLN A 130 -0.36 -1.68 7.74
C GLN A 130 0.81 -2.65 7.67
N TYR A 131 1.33 -3.03 8.84
CA TYR A 131 2.39 -4.04 8.92
C TYR A 131 2.27 -4.92 10.16
N CYS A 132 2.81 -6.12 10.06
CA CYS A 132 3.13 -6.99 11.18
C CYS A 132 4.49 -7.65 10.92
N ALA A 133 5.12 -8.15 11.98
CA ALA A 133 6.45 -8.74 11.91
C ALA A 133 6.57 -9.96 12.80
N ASP A 134 7.46 -10.89 12.43
CA ASP A 134 7.79 -12.05 13.23
C ASP A 134 9.26 -12.45 13.07
N GLY A 135 9.95 -12.68 14.18
CA GLY A 135 11.38 -13.01 14.22
C GLY A 135 12.31 -11.84 13.87
N VAL A 136 11.80 -10.61 13.79
CA VAL A 136 12.55 -9.40 13.41
C VAL A 136 13.18 -8.77 14.65
N SER A 137 14.47 -8.41 14.59
CA SER A 137 15.15 -7.68 15.68
C SER A 137 14.77 -6.20 15.69
N ASP A 138 14.99 -5.53 16.84
CA ASP A 138 14.73 -4.10 16.99
C ASP A 138 15.50 -3.27 15.98
N ASP A 139 16.77 -3.60 15.70
CA ASP A 139 17.60 -2.92 14.70
C ASP A 139 17.03 -3.06 13.28
N GLN A 140 16.55 -4.25 12.93
CA GLN A 140 15.91 -4.50 11.63
C GLN A 140 14.59 -3.74 11.51
N MET A 141 13.80 -3.73 12.58
CA MET A 141 12.53 -2.99 12.61
C MET A 141 12.78 -1.49 12.51
N PHE A 142 13.75 -0.96 13.26
CA PHE A 142 14.12 0.45 13.19
C PHE A 142 14.56 0.86 11.77
N ALA A 143 15.40 0.04 11.14
CA ALA A 143 15.86 0.27 9.78
C ALA A 143 14.69 0.22 8.76
N PHE A 144 13.78 -0.75 8.91
CA PHE A 144 12.57 -0.86 8.08
C PHE A 144 11.67 0.37 8.23
N LEU A 145 11.35 0.78 9.46
CA LEU A 145 10.48 1.92 9.73
C LEU A 145 11.09 3.23 9.20
N GLY A 146 12.41 3.43 9.40
CA GLY A 146 13.13 4.58 8.85
C GLY A 146 13.11 4.63 7.32
N ALA A 147 13.31 3.50 6.66
CA ALA A 147 13.27 3.39 5.21
C ALA A 147 11.86 3.66 4.65
N MET A 148 10.83 3.23 5.37
CA MET A 148 9.43 3.35 4.95
C MET A 148 8.75 4.67 5.37
N ALA A 149 9.35 5.46 6.27
CA ALA A 149 8.78 6.72 6.75
C ALA A 149 8.33 7.67 5.60
N PRO A 150 9.07 7.83 4.49
CA PRO A 150 8.63 8.68 3.38
C PRO A 150 7.47 8.10 2.55
N ALA A 151 7.01 6.89 2.84
CA ALA A 151 5.88 6.26 2.13
C ALA A 151 4.52 6.78 2.62
N GLY A 152 4.43 7.27 3.86
CA GLY A 152 3.21 7.73 4.50
C GLY A 152 3.08 7.24 5.93
N ARG A 153 1.85 6.95 6.37
CA ARG A 153 1.56 6.47 7.72
C ARG A 153 1.76 4.95 7.81
N LEU A 154 2.62 4.51 8.72
CA LEU A 154 2.78 3.11 9.07
C LEU A 154 1.98 2.80 10.34
N ASP A 155 1.31 1.65 10.36
CA ASP A 155 0.49 1.19 11.48
C ASP A 155 0.72 -0.29 11.75
N ALA A 156 1.14 -0.61 12.98
CA ALA A 156 1.38 -1.99 13.41
C ALA A 156 0.07 -2.64 13.83
N ILE A 157 -0.32 -3.72 13.16
CA ILE A 157 -1.54 -4.47 13.50
C ILE A 157 -1.28 -5.98 13.53
N PRO A 158 -2.08 -6.77 14.24
CA PRO A 158 -2.02 -8.23 14.17
C PRO A 158 -2.20 -8.76 12.75
N GLU A 159 -1.50 -9.84 12.38
CA GLU A 159 -1.53 -10.39 11.03
C GLU A 159 -2.95 -10.75 10.56
N ASN A 160 -3.79 -11.28 11.44
CA ASN A 160 -5.16 -11.66 11.14
C ASN A 160 -6.08 -10.49 10.77
N LEU A 161 -5.66 -9.25 11.01
CA LEU A 161 -6.40 -8.03 10.64
C LEU A 161 -5.89 -7.38 9.35
N ILE A 162 -4.72 -7.78 8.83
CA ILE A 162 -4.10 -7.16 7.65
C ILE A 162 -5.02 -7.23 6.42
N ASP A 163 -5.67 -8.37 6.20
CA ASP A 163 -6.53 -8.54 5.02
C ASP A 163 -7.80 -7.67 5.10
N ALA A 164 -8.38 -7.51 6.31
CA ALA A 164 -9.49 -6.58 6.51
C ALA A 164 -9.06 -5.11 6.32
N ALA A 165 -7.89 -4.75 6.87
CA ALA A 165 -7.33 -3.41 6.71
C ALA A 165 -6.99 -3.11 5.23
N CYS A 166 -6.50 -4.12 4.49
CA CYS A 166 -6.27 -4.02 3.04
C CYS A 166 -7.55 -3.66 2.29
N CYS A 167 -8.68 -4.24 2.66
CA CYS A 167 -9.97 -3.94 1.99
C CYS A 167 -10.39 -2.48 2.20
N VAL A 168 -10.03 -1.85 3.31
CA VAL A 168 -10.28 -0.43 3.53
C VAL A 168 -9.24 0.45 2.84
N SER A 169 -7.95 0.22 3.07
CA SER A 169 -6.87 1.11 2.62
C SER A 169 -6.28 0.74 1.26
N GLY A 170 -6.18 -0.55 0.94
CA GLY A 170 -5.63 -1.05 -0.33
C GLY A 170 -6.62 -0.95 -1.48
N CYS A 171 -7.88 -1.32 -1.25
CA CYS A 171 -8.96 -1.23 -2.23
C CYS A 171 -9.60 0.18 -2.27
N GLY A 172 -9.64 0.85 -1.13
CA GLY A 172 -10.27 2.16 -0.94
C GLY A 172 -9.93 3.23 -1.97
N PRO A 173 -8.67 3.37 -2.44
CA PRO A 173 -8.34 4.36 -3.46
C PRO A 173 -9.20 4.28 -4.72
N ALA A 174 -9.58 3.07 -5.17
CA ALA A 174 -10.45 2.91 -6.33
C ALA A 174 -11.84 3.53 -6.11
N TRP A 175 -12.42 3.32 -4.93
CA TRP A 175 -13.74 3.85 -4.57
C TRP A 175 -13.68 5.36 -4.35
N VAL A 176 -12.58 5.86 -3.79
CA VAL A 176 -12.32 7.30 -3.65
C VAL A 176 -12.24 7.97 -5.01
N TYR A 177 -11.58 7.34 -6.01
CA TYR A 177 -11.54 7.89 -7.36
C TYR A 177 -12.92 7.92 -8.02
N GLN A 178 -13.77 6.90 -7.83
CA GLN A 178 -15.16 6.93 -8.29
C GLN A 178 -15.96 8.06 -7.62
N PHE A 179 -15.77 8.28 -6.32
CA PHE A 179 -16.44 9.38 -5.61
C PHE A 179 -15.98 10.75 -6.10
N ILE A 180 -14.66 10.95 -6.34
CA ILE A 180 -14.13 12.19 -6.93
C ILE A 180 -14.73 12.44 -8.31
N GLU A 181 -14.79 11.42 -9.14
CA GLU A 181 -15.36 11.50 -10.49
C GLU A 181 -16.84 11.89 -10.45
N ALA A 182 -17.64 11.18 -9.63
CA ALA A 182 -19.07 11.47 -9.48
C ALA A 182 -19.33 12.89 -8.93
N LEU A 183 -18.53 13.34 -7.96
CA LEU A 183 -18.66 14.69 -7.41
C LEU A 183 -18.31 15.75 -8.47
N ALA A 184 -17.28 15.50 -9.28
CA ALA A 184 -16.91 16.36 -10.39
C ALA A 184 -17.99 16.39 -11.49
N ASP A 185 -18.61 15.25 -11.80
CA ASP A 185 -19.72 15.16 -12.75
C ASP A 185 -20.93 15.98 -12.31
N GLY A 186 -21.26 15.93 -11.02
CA GLY A 186 -22.29 16.80 -10.43
C GLY A 186 -21.95 18.28 -10.59
N GLY A 187 -20.67 18.66 -10.38
CA GLY A 187 -20.18 20.01 -10.61
C GLY A 187 -20.34 20.45 -12.07
N VAL A 188 -20.03 19.59 -13.02
CA VAL A 188 -20.21 19.86 -14.45
C VAL A 188 -21.68 20.01 -14.82
N ALA A 189 -22.55 19.15 -14.28
CA ALA A 189 -23.99 19.26 -14.46
C ALA A 189 -24.54 20.60 -13.92
N ALA A 190 -23.91 21.14 -12.90
CA ALA A 190 -24.22 22.47 -12.33
C ALA A 190 -23.54 23.65 -13.07
N GLY A 191 -22.80 23.38 -14.17
CA GLY A 191 -22.19 24.41 -15.03
C GLY A 191 -20.71 24.68 -14.79
N LEU A 192 -20.01 23.94 -13.92
CA LEU A 192 -18.57 24.11 -13.77
C LEU A 192 -17.77 23.53 -14.96
N PRO A 193 -16.67 24.18 -15.37
CA PRO A 193 -15.74 23.57 -16.30
C PRO A 193 -15.16 22.26 -15.71
N ARG A 194 -15.04 21.21 -16.52
CA ARG A 194 -14.56 19.86 -16.11
C ARG A 194 -13.29 19.91 -15.26
N ALA A 195 -12.26 20.63 -15.71
CA ALA A 195 -10.99 20.71 -15.02
C ALA A 195 -11.13 21.28 -13.61
N LYS A 196 -11.96 22.33 -13.45
CA LYS A 196 -12.23 22.93 -12.14
C LYS A 196 -13.07 22.04 -11.24
N ALA A 197 -14.08 21.39 -11.77
CA ALA A 197 -14.90 20.44 -11.01
C ALA A 197 -14.04 19.30 -10.44
N GLN A 198 -13.11 18.77 -11.22
CA GLN A 198 -12.20 17.71 -10.81
C GLN A 198 -11.19 18.17 -9.73
N GLU A 199 -10.61 19.36 -9.90
CA GLU A 199 -9.71 19.97 -8.92
C GLU A 199 -10.42 20.19 -7.57
N TYR A 200 -11.62 20.76 -7.61
CA TYR A 200 -12.42 21.04 -6.40
C TYR A 200 -12.85 19.77 -5.69
N ALA A 201 -13.30 18.75 -6.43
CA ALA A 201 -13.67 17.46 -5.85
C ALA A 201 -12.46 16.79 -5.15
N ALA A 202 -11.31 16.71 -5.80
CA ALA A 202 -10.11 16.11 -5.24
C ALA A 202 -9.63 16.88 -3.99
N GLN A 203 -9.56 18.21 -4.04
CA GLN A 203 -9.14 19.04 -2.90
C GLN A 203 -10.13 18.95 -1.72
N THR A 204 -11.42 18.84 -2.00
CA THR A 204 -12.45 18.68 -0.97
C THR A 204 -12.28 17.37 -0.22
N LEU A 205 -12.04 16.23 -0.92
CA LEU A 205 -11.79 14.96 -0.27
C LEU A 205 -10.51 14.96 0.56
N LEU A 206 -9.44 15.54 0.02
CA LEU A 206 -8.16 15.67 0.74
C LEU A 206 -8.36 16.45 2.06
N GLY A 207 -9.02 17.60 2.00
CA GLY A 207 -9.29 18.43 3.17
C GLY A 207 -10.19 17.74 4.20
N SER A 208 -11.26 17.09 3.74
CA SER A 208 -12.18 16.36 4.62
C SER A 208 -11.51 15.17 5.32
N ALA A 209 -10.67 14.40 4.60
CA ALA A 209 -9.90 13.31 5.19
C ALA A 209 -8.92 13.84 6.26
N ARG A 210 -8.23 14.95 5.99
CA ARG A 210 -7.35 15.59 6.97
C ARG A 210 -8.12 16.06 8.21
N MET A 211 -9.30 16.63 8.06
CA MET A 211 -10.15 17.03 9.19
C MET A 211 -10.46 15.86 10.11
N VAL A 212 -10.77 14.67 9.56
CA VAL A 212 -10.99 13.46 10.38
C VAL A 212 -9.73 13.04 11.13
N LEU A 213 -8.58 12.99 10.44
CA LEU A 213 -7.33 12.51 11.01
C LEU A 213 -6.73 13.47 12.06
N GLU A 214 -6.86 14.78 11.84
CA GLU A 214 -6.20 15.80 12.67
C GLU A 214 -7.08 16.25 13.84
N SER A 215 -8.42 16.29 13.67
CA SER A 215 -9.31 16.71 14.75
C SER A 215 -9.67 15.59 15.74
N GLY A 216 -9.55 14.32 15.33
CA GLY A 216 -10.04 13.17 16.10
C GLY A 216 -11.57 13.13 16.25
N SER A 217 -12.29 14.02 15.60
CA SER A 217 -13.76 14.09 15.67
C SER A 217 -14.42 12.98 14.86
N HIS A 218 -15.54 12.46 15.36
CA HIS A 218 -16.31 11.49 14.61
C HIS A 218 -16.80 12.07 13.28
N PRO A 219 -16.70 11.36 12.13
CA PRO A 219 -17.13 11.85 10.82
C PRO A 219 -18.57 12.38 10.79
N GLY A 220 -19.47 11.77 11.58
CA GLY A 220 -20.86 12.25 11.72
C GLY A 220 -20.95 13.66 12.32
N ALA A 221 -20.14 13.96 13.34
CA ALA A 221 -20.11 15.30 13.93
C ALA A 221 -19.57 16.34 12.95
N LEU A 222 -18.51 15.97 12.19
CA LEU A 222 -17.97 16.86 11.14
C LEU A 222 -19.01 17.11 10.02
N LYS A 223 -19.77 16.09 9.62
CA LYS A 223 -20.87 16.22 8.67
C LYS A 223 -21.95 17.17 9.20
N ASP A 224 -22.36 17.01 10.46
CA ASP A 224 -23.40 17.86 11.05
C ASP A 224 -22.97 19.32 11.14
N ALA A 225 -21.70 19.58 11.43
CA ALA A 225 -21.15 20.93 11.50
C ALA A 225 -21.22 21.71 10.17
N VAL A 226 -21.29 21.03 9.03
CA VAL A 226 -21.44 21.68 7.70
C VAL A 226 -22.87 21.63 7.16
N CYS A 227 -23.82 21.07 7.93
CA CYS A 227 -25.23 20.93 7.56
C CYS A 227 -26.08 21.96 8.31
N SER A 228 -26.20 23.20 7.79
CA SER A 228 -27.13 24.20 8.36
C SER A 228 -28.58 23.77 8.15
N PRO A 229 -29.49 24.15 9.09
CA PRO A 229 -30.93 23.88 8.94
C PRO A 229 -31.50 24.46 7.63
N GLY A 230 -32.15 23.61 6.83
CA GLY A 230 -32.72 23.99 5.53
C GLY A 230 -31.69 24.30 4.43
N GLY A 231 -30.38 24.17 4.70
CA GLY A 231 -29.31 24.49 3.75
C GLY A 231 -29.18 23.50 2.61
N SER A 232 -28.34 23.83 1.61
CA SER A 232 -28.07 23.01 0.44
C SER A 232 -27.35 21.70 0.81
N THR A 233 -26.43 21.72 1.78
CA THR A 233 -25.66 20.55 2.19
C THR A 233 -26.54 19.43 2.70
N ILE A 234 -27.51 19.73 3.58
CA ILE A 234 -28.41 18.68 4.11
C ILE A 234 -29.31 18.08 3.04
N GLN A 235 -29.68 18.85 1.99
CA GLN A 235 -30.44 18.30 0.87
C GLN A 235 -29.58 17.30 0.06
N GLY A 236 -28.31 17.58 -0.15
CA GLY A 236 -27.38 16.62 -0.77
C GLY A 236 -27.19 15.34 0.07
N VAL A 237 -27.04 15.50 1.40
CA VAL A 237 -26.96 14.35 2.33
C VAL A 237 -28.22 13.49 2.22
N ARG A 238 -29.43 14.08 2.20
CA ARG A 238 -30.71 13.37 2.05
C ARG A 238 -30.72 12.51 0.79
N VAL A 239 -30.30 13.06 -0.35
CA VAL A 239 -30.23 12.31 -1.62
C VAL A 239 -29.28 11.12 -1.53
N LEU A 240 -28.09 11.28 -0.91
CA LEU A 240 -27.14 10.18 -0.73
C LEU A 240 -27.72 9.08 0.18
N GLU A 241 -28.45 9.43 1.23
CA GLU A 241 -29.12 8.44 2.10
C GLU A 241 -30.27 7.70 1.35
N GLU A 242 -31.08 8.41 0.56
CA GLU A 242 -32.13 7.81 -0.28
C GLU A 242 -31.59 6.78 -1.26
N HIS A 243 -30.37 6.97 -1.76
CA HIS A 243 -29.66 6.03 -2.64
C HIS A 243 -28.80 5.00 -1.90
N ALA A 244 -28.97 4.82 -0.59
CA ALA A 244 -28.27 3.84 0.24
C ALA A 244 -26.73 3.91 0.15
N PHE A 245 -26.17 5.13 0.02
CA PHE A 245 -24.73 5.33 -0.17
C PHE A 245 -23.88 4.61 0.87
N ARG A 246 -24.26 4.67 2.15
CA ARG A 246 -23.51 4.01 3.24
C ARG A 246 -23.53 2.49 3.10
N GLY A 247 -24.69 1.92 2.76
CA GLY A 247 -24.82 0.49 2.52
C GLY A 247 -23.91 0.04 1.37
N ALA A 248 -23.98 0.75 0.24
CA ALA A 248 -23.14 0.43 -0.92
C ALA A 248 -21.64 0.45 -0.62
N VAL A 249 -21.14 1.44 0.16
CA VAL A 249 -19.74 1.51 0.55
C VAL A 249 -19.36 0.37 1.51
N THR A 250 -20.24 0.04 2.48
CA THR A 250 -20.02 -1.08 3.39
C THR A 250 -19.94 -2.40 2.63
N ASP A 251 -20.89 -2.64 1.72
CA ASP A 251 -20.93 -3.86 0.91
C ASP A 251 -19.71 -3.99 -0.01
N ALA A 252 -19.19 -2.88 -0.55
CA ALA A 252 -17.96 -2.89 -1.34
C ALA A 252 -16.76 -3.38 -0.52
N VAL A 253 -16.62 -2.95 0.76
CA VAL A 253 -15.57 -3.42 1.66
C VAL A 253 -15.72 -4.91 1.94
N LEU A 254 -16.94 -5.37 2.25
CA LEU A 254 -17.21 -6.78 2.57
C LEU A 254 -16.97 -7.69 1.35
N ALA A 255 -17.41 -7.29 0.16
CA ALA A 255 -17.17 -8.04 -1.08
C ALA A 255 -15.66 -8.17 -1.39
N ALA A 256 -14.87 -7.09 -1.17
CA ALA A 256 -13.43 -7.14 -1.32
C ALA A 256 -12.78 -8.08 -0.29
N TYR A 257 -13.29 -8.11 0.95
CA TYR A 257 -12.79 -8.97 2.01
C TYR A 257 -13.07 -10.45 1.72
N ASP A 258 -14.26 -10.79 1.29
CA ASP A 258 -14.62 -12.15 0.90
C ASP A 258 -13.71 -12.65 -0.24
N LYS A 259 -13.49 -11.80 -1.25
CA LYS A 259 -12.57 -12.13 -2.35
C LYS A 259 -11.13 -12.32 -1.90
N THR A 260 -10.66 -11.49 -0.98
CA THR A 260 -9.29 -11.62 -0.42
C THR A 260 -9.12 -12.95 0.32
N LYS A 261 -10.13 -13.37 1.10
CA LYS A 261 -10.13 -14.68 1.76
C LYS A 261 -10.13 -15.86 0.79
N GLU A 262 -10.86 -15.77 -0.31
CA GLU A 262 -10.82 -16.80 -1.36
C GLU A 262 -9.42 -16.93 -1.99
N MET A 263 -8.75 -15.80 -2.26
CA MET A 263 -7.40 -15.81 -2.85
C MET A 263 -6.36 -16.44 -1.93
N GLY A 264 -6.52 -16.34 -0.61
CA GLY A 264 -5.62 -16.92 0.37
C GLY A 264 -5.77 -18.44 0.56
N LYS A 265 -6.81 -19.07 -0.02
CA LYS A 265 -7.08 -20.52 0.05
C LYS A 265 -6.41 -21.31 -1.08
N ASN A 266 -5.96 -20.65 -2.12
CA ASN A 266 -5.27 -21.22 -3.28
C ASN A 266 -3.77 -20.97 -3.18
#